data_0ff15f439ec4d6dd9560b3b146d78e88
#
_entry.id   0ff15f439ec4d6dd9560b3b146d78e88
#
_cell.length_a   1.000
_cell.length_b   1.000
_cell.length_c   1.000
_cell.angle_alpha   90.00
_cell.angle_beta   90.00
_cell.angle_gamma   90.00
#
_symmetry.space_group_name_H-M   'P 1'
#
loop_
_entity.id
_entity.type
_entity.pdbx_description
1 polymer ?
#
loop_
_entity_poly.entity_id
_entity_poly.type
_entity_poly.pdbx_seq_one_letter_code
_entity_poly.pdbx_strand_id
1 'polypeptide(L)'
;MKADLYDYYQICLLTGASGKDASGSVEDELLGHCFVAPYCHYNPSLCFTLTVSGVPSGYIVGTSDSRAFAAWAERDWWPPLREKYEDVDKVSLSHSSNALIADIHKGLDLPDFVNDYPAHLHIDLLPIAQGGNGSRMMDVFMAALKKHGVPALHLELSPANDRAFHFYKRYGMHEISRGSSIYMGLTL
;
A
#
# COMPACT_ATOMS: atom_id res chain seq x y z
N MET A 1 -4.49 -21.64 1.44
CA MET A 1 -5.35 -21.08 0.39
C MET A 1 -4.65 -19.81 -0.10
N LYS A 2 -4.34 -19.69 -1.39
CA LYS A 2 -3.90 -18.39 -1.92
C LYS A 2 -5.12 -17.48 -1.84
N ALA A 3 -5.01 -16.32 -1.18
CA ALA A 3 -6.01 -15.28 -1.28
C ALA A 3 -6.14 -14.91 -2.76
N ASP A 4 -7.36 -14.80 -3.24
CA ASP A 4 -7.60 -14.29 -4.57
C ASP A 4 -7.25 -12.79 -4.56
N LEU A 5 -6.76 -12.27 -5.66
CA LEU A 5 -6.50 -10.83 -5.81
C LEU A 5 -7.77 -10.00 -5.52
N TYR A 6 -8.94 -10.57 -5.81
CA TYR A 6 -10.24 -9.98 -5.45
C TYR A 6 -10.37 -9.67 -3.96
N ASP A 7 -9.97 -10.60 -3.07
CA ASP A 7 -10.03 -10.38 -1.62
C ASP A 7 -9.16 -9.16 -1.21
N TYR A 8 -8.01 -9.00 -1.86
CA TYR A 8 -7.13 -7.87 -1.59
C TYR A 8 -7.75 -6.54 -2.01
N TYR A 9 -8.39 -6.48 -3.18
CA TYR A 9 -9.15 -5.31 -3.63
C TYR A 9 -10.24 -4.93 -2.62
N GLN A 10 -11.02 -5.92 -2.17
CA GLN A 10 -12.08 -5.70 -1.19
C GLN A 10 -11.53 -5.20 0.16
N ILE A 11 -10.47 -5.79 0.68
CA ILE A 11 -9.82 -5.33 1.92
C ILE A 11 -9.31 -3.90 1.75
N CYS A 12 -8.65 -3.60 0.61
CA CYS A 12 -8.15 -2.27 0.31
C CYS A 12 -9.27 -1.22 0.30
N LEU A 13 -10.39 -1.53 -0.37
CA LEU A 13 -11.56 -0.66 -0.42
C LEU A 13 -12.17 -0.42 0.97
N LEU A 14 -12.36 -1.50 1.74
CA LEU A 14 -12.98 -1.43 3.07
C LEU A 14 -12.08 -0.80 4.15
N THR A 15 -10.83 -0.45 3.82
CA THR A 15 -9.87 0.20 4.72
C THR A 15 -9.28 1.48 4.14
N GLY A 16 -9.59 1.82 2.88
CA GLY A 16 -8.93 2.87 2.09
C GLY A 16 -9.14 4.30 2.60
N ALA A 17 -10.17 4.57 3.39
CA ALA A 17 -10.41 5.88 3.98
C ALA A 17 -9.71 6.03 5.35
N SER A 18 -8.37 5.98 5.38
CA SER A 18 -7.56 6.04 6.60
C SER A 18 -7.94 4.95 7.62
N GLY A 19 -8.09 3.72 7.15
CA GLY A 19 -8.51 2.57 7.96
C GLY A 19 -10.02 2.43 8.12
N LYS A 20 -10.81 3.18 7.37
CA LYS A 20 -12.28 3.09 7.30
C LYS A 20 -12.72 2.70 5.90
N ASP A 21 -13.96 2.30 5.77
CA ASP A 21 -14.59 1.94 4.50
C ASP A 21 -14.63 3.14 3.54
N ALA A 22 -14.09 2.95 2.34
CA ALA A 22 -14.08 3.92 1.25
C ALA A 22 -15.16 3.64 0.18
N SER A 23 -15.97 2.59 0.35
CA SER A 23 -17.05 2.23 -0.59
C SER A 23 -17.98 3.41 -0.85
N GLY A 24 -18.30 3.66 -2.11
CA GLY A 24 -19.12 4.80 -2.52
C GLY A 24 -18.42 6.17 -2.48
N SER A 25 -17.19 6.25 -1.96
CA SER A 25 -16.37 7.47 -1.96
C SER A 25 -15.31 7.46 -3.05
N VAL A 26 -15.03 6.29 -3.61
CA VAL A 26 -14.06 6.05 -4.68
C VAL A 26 -14.56 4.90 -5.54
N GLU A 27 -14.18 4.88 -6.83
CA GLU A 27 -14.43 3.73 -7.70
C GLU A 27 -13.75 2.47 -7.14
N ASP A 28 -14.48 1.36 -7.09
CA ASP A 28 -14.14 0.16 -6.33
C ASP A 28 -12.74 -0.42 -6.63
N GLU A 29 -12.28 -0.32 -7.89
CA GLU A 29 -11.00 -0.90 -8.30
C GLU A 29 -9.80 0.05 -8.14
N LEU A 30 -10.00 1.38 -8.06
CA LEU A 30 -8.91 2.36 -8.13
C LEU A 30 -7.89 2.19 -7.00
N LEU A 31 -8.35 2.01 -5.75
CA LEU A 31 -7.46 1.79 -4.62
C LEU A 31 -6.61 0.54 -4.80
N GLY A 32 -7.24 -0.56 -5.23
CA GLY A 32 -6.54 -1.81 -5.50
C GLY A 32 -5.50 -1.68 -6.61
N HIS A 33 -5.81 -0.94 -7.69
CA HIS A 33 -4.88 -0.67 -8.77
C HIS A 33 -3.65 0.14 -8.33
N CYS A 34 -3.81 1.04 -7.37
CA CYS A 34 -2.72 1.88 -6.87
C CYS A 34 -1.91 1.21 -5.76
N PHE A 35 -2.56 0.55 -4.81
CA PHE A 35 -1.93 0.22 -3.52
C PHE A 35 -1.75 -1.26 -3.23
N VAL A 36 -2.26 -2.16 -4.08
CA VAL A 36 -2.23 -3.62 -3.81
C VAL A 36 -1.76 -4.44 -5.00
N ALA A 37 -2.50 -4.37 -6.10
CA ALA A 37 -2.30 -5.26 -7.24
C ALA A 37 -0.91 -5.16 -7.86
N PRO A 38 -0.30 -3.96 -8.03
CA PRO A 38 1.03 -3.88 -8.61
C PRO A 38 2.09 -4.66 -7.80
N TYR A 39 1.98 -4.66 -6.46
CA TYR A 39 2.89 -5.44 -5.61
C TYR A 39 2.70 -6.94 -5.78
N CYS A 40 1.46 -7.40 -5.86
CA CYS A 40 1.14 -8.82 -6.07
C CYS A 40 1.64 -9.33 -7.42
N HIS A 41 1.65 -8.47 -8.44
CA HIS A 41 2.19 -8.80 -9.78
C HIS A 41 3.70 -8.72 -9.83
N TYR A 42 4.30 -7.70 -9.23
CA TYR A 42 5.74 -7.46 -9.28
C TYR A 42 6.53 -8.40 -8.35
N ASN A 43 6.10 -8.52 -7.09
CA ASN A 43 6.83 -9.31 -6.10
C ASN A 43 5.89 -10.10 -5.17
N PRO A 44 5.27 -11.18 -5.66
CA PRO A 44 4.35 -11.99 -4.85
C PRO A 44 5.01 -12.62 -3.62
N SER A 45 6.35 -12.71 -3.56
CA SER A 45 7.08 -13.23 -2.39
C SER A 45 7.09 -12.27 -1.20
N LEU A 46 6.75 -10.99 -1.42
CA LEU A 46 6.57 -9.96 -0.39
C LEU A 46 5.09 -9.58 -0.20
N CYS A 47 4.18 -10.50 -0.51
CA CYS A 47 2.74 -10.35 -0.30
C CYS A 47 2.26 -11.44 0.66
N PHE A 48 1.72 -11.03 1.81
CA PHE A 48 1.25 -11.94 2.85
C PHE A 48 -0.20 -11.64 3.22
N THR A 49 -0.99 -12.69 3.36
CA THR A 49 -2.41 -12.61 3.73
C THR A 49 -2.61 -13.01 5.17
N LEU A 50 -3.37 -12.23 5.91
CA LEU A 50 -3.92 -12.62 7.20
C LEU A 50 -5.33 -13.17 7.01
N THR A 51 -5.58 -14.35 7.54
CA THR A 51 -6.91 -14.96 7.55
C THR A 51 -7.46 -15.06 8.98
N VAL A 52 -8.75 -14.81 9.12
CA VAL A 52 -9.50 -15.07 10.36
C VAL A 52 -10.53 -16.16 10.05
N SER A 53 -10.47 -17.27 10.75
CA SER A 53 -11.33 -18.44 10.49
C SER A 53 -11.32 -18.91 9.03
N GLY A 54 -10.16 -18.80 8.37
CA GLY A 54 -9.98 -19.22 6.98
C GLY A 54 -10.41 -18.17 5.93
N VAL A 55 -10.92 -17.01 6.35
CA VAL A 55 -11.35 -15.92 5.46
C VAL A 55 -10.26 -14.85 5.41
N PRO A 56 -9.81 -14.41 4.21
CA PRO A 56 -8.89 -13.28 4.07
C PRO A 56 -9.46 -12.03 4.76
N SER A 57 -8.69 -11.45 5.66
CA SER A 57 -9.15 -10.36 6.52
C SER A 57 -8.10 -9.24 6.68
N GLY A 58 -6.97 -9.38 6.02
CA GLY A 58 -5.91 -8.39 5.99
C GLY A 58 -4.77 -8.84 5.09
N TYR A 59 -3.93 -7.90 4.74
CA TYR A 59 -2.71 -8.16 3.96
C TYR A 59 -1.58 -7.23 4.39
N ILE A 60 -0.36 -7.62 4.03
CA ILE A 60 0.79 -6.75 3.90
C ILE A 60 1.44 -7.06 2.55
N VAL A 61 1.70 -6.03 1.77
CA VAL A 61 2.33 -6.10 0.45
C VAL A 61 3.41 -5.04 0.34
N GLY A 62 4.42 -5.28 -0.49
CA GLY A 62 5.46 -4.28 -0.67
C GLY A 62 6.54 -4.72 -1.65
N THR A 63 7.60 -3.94 -1.67
CA THR A 63 8.78 -4.19 -2.50
C THR A 63 10.06 -4.06 -1.68
N SER A 64 11.11 -4.78 -2.09
CA SER A 64 12.46 -4.65 -1.54
C SER A 64 13.24 -3.48 -2.15
N ASP A 65 12.80 -2.96 -3.32
CA ASP A 65 13.44 -1.87 -4.05
C ASP A 65 12.38 -1.00 -4.73
N SER A 66 12.14 0.18 -4.18
CA SER A 66 11.18 1.15 -4.66
C SER A 66 11.50 1.71 -6.04
N ARG A 67 12.81 1.85 -6.38
CA ARG A 67 13.23 2.34 -7.70
C ARG A 67 12.96 1.31 -8.79
N ALA A 68 13.35 0.07 -8.53
CA ALA A 68 13.10 -1.03 -9.46
C ALA A 68 11.60 -1.26 -9.66
N PHE A 69 10.81 -1.18 -8.57
CA PHE A 69 9.37 -1.26 -8.62
C PHE A 69 8.75 -0.11 -9.45
N ALA A 70 9.16 1.13 -9.22
CA ALA A 70 8.67 2.29 -9.96
C ALA A 70 8.98 2.18 -11.46
N ALA A 71 10.20 1.76 -11.81
CA ALA A 71 10.60 1.55 -13.21
C ALA A 71 9.80 0.44 -13.90
N TRP A 72 9.50 -0.66 -13.19
CA TRP A 72 8.63 -1.70 -13.69
C TRP A 72 7.19 -1.21 -13.85
N ALA A 73 6.65 -0.52 -12.84
CA ALA A 73 5.27 -0.02 -12.88
C ALA A 73 5.07 0.98 -14.04
N GLU A 74 6.05 1.84 -14.30
CA GLU A 74 6.00 2.80 -15.41
C GLU A 74 6.01 2.09 -16.79
N ARG A 75 6.70 0.97 -16.91
CA ARG A 75 6.79 0.21 -18.15
C ARG A 75 5.60 -0.73 -18.39
N ASP A 76 5.15 -1.43 -17.34
CA ASP A 76 4.29 -2.60 -17.47
C ASP A 76 2.93 -2.46 -16.77
N TRP A 77 2.80 -1.61 -15.73
CA TRP A 77 1.59 -1.52 -14.91
C TRP A 77 0.72 -0.30 -15.25
N TRP A 78 1.29 0.89 -15.29
CA TRP A 78 0.52 2.11 -15.52
C TRP A 78 -0.03 2.29 -16.95
N PRO A 79 0.66 1.88 -18.04
CA PRO A 79 0.18 2.17 -19.38
C PRO A 79 -1.23 1.65 -19.67
N PRO A 80 -1.59 0.37 -19.39
CA PRO A 80 -2.96 -0.10 -19.63
C PRO A 80 -4.01 0.56 -18.72
N LEU A 81 -3.62 1.01 -17.52
CA LEU A 81 -4.52 1.75 -16.63
C LEU A 81 -4.74 3.18 -17.11
N ARG A 82 -3.70 3.85 -17.63
CA ARG A 82 -3.81 5.16 -18.26
C ARG A 82 -4.78 5.13 -19.44
N GLU A 83 -4.68 4.12 -20.30
CA GLU A 83 -5.63 3.90 -21.40
C GLU A 83 -7.05 3.64 -20.87
N LYS A 84 -7.20 2.77 -19.86
CA LYS A 84 -8.51 2.48 -19.23
C LYS A 84 -9.19 3.75 -18.70
N TYR A 85 -8.45 4.70 -18.17
CA TYR A 85 -8.96 5.90 -17.50
C TYR A 85 -8.76 7.20 -18.31
N GLU A 86 -8.42 7.11 -19.61
CA GLU A 86 -8.17 8.29 -20.46
C GLU A 86 -9.46 9.10 -20.71
N ASP A 87 -10.55 8.43 -21.11
CA ASP A 87 -11.82 9.03 -21.53
C ASP A 87 -12.91 9.01 -20.45
N VAL A 88 -12.52 8.79 -19.17
CA VAL A 88 -13.52 8.76 -18.09
C VAL A 88 -14.08 10.16 -17.85
N ASP A 89 -15.42 10.27 -17.80
CA ASP A 89 -16.10 11.51 -17.44
C ASP A 89 -15.78 11.92 -16.01
N LYS A 90 -14.77 12.77 -15.88
CA LYS A 90 -14.26 13.27 -14.58
C LYS A 90 -15.31 14.05 -13.78
N VAL A 91 -16.38 14.54 -14.43
CA VAL A 91 -17.46 15.27 -13.77
C VAL A 91 -18.37 14.33 -12.98
N SER A 92 -18.53 13.10 -13.46
CA SER A 92 -19.35 12.07 -12.79
C SER A 92 -18.63 11.39 -11.61
N LEU A 93 -17.30 11.51 -11.52
CA LEU A 93 -16.50 10.86 -10.50
C LEU A 93 -16.34 11.69 -9.23
N SER A 94 -16.13 11.00 -8.12
CA SER A 94 -15.78 11.65 -6.85
C SER A 94 -14.42 12.37 -6.94
N HIS A 95 -14.20 13.33 -6.05
CA HIS A 95 -12.89 14.00 -5.93
C HIS A 95 -11.77 12.99 -5.65
N SER A 96 -12.00 11.98 -4.82
CA SER A 96 -11.03 10.95 -4.48
C SER A 96 -10.71 10.06 -5.69
N SER A 97 -11.70 9.67 -6.48
CA SER A 97 -11.48 8.90 -7.72
C SER A 97 -10.65 9.69 -8.72
N ASN A 98 -10.97 10.98 -8.92
CA ASN A 98 -10.21 11.85 -9.81
C ASN A 98 -8.75 12.02 -9.36
N ALA A 99 -8.49 12.12 -8.05
CA ALA A 99 -7.14 12.19 -7.51
C ALA A 99 -6.33 10.92 -7.80
N LEU A 100 -6.92 9.73 -7.57
CA LEU A 100 -6.26 8.45 -7.87
C LEU A 100 -5.99 8.25 -9.37
N ILE A 101 -6.90 8.69 -10.24
CA ILE A 101 -6.68 8.67 -11.69
C ILE A 101 -5.52 9.60 -12.06
N ALA A 102 -5.44 10.78 -11.46
CA ALA A 102 -4.31 11.68 -11.66
C ALA A 102 -2.98 11.04 -11.21
N ASP A 103 -2.97 10.31 -10.10
CA ASP A 103 -1.80 9.57 -9.62
C ASP A 103 -1.40 8.44 -10.58
N ILE A 104 -2.36 7.71 -11.18
CA ILE A 104 -2.09 6.70 -12.23
C ILE A 104 -1.41 7.36 -13.44
N HIS A 105 -1.89 8.54 -13.88
CA HIS A 105 -1.27 9.26 -15.00
C HIS A 105 0.11 9.80 -14.65
N LYS A 106 0.33 10.26 -13.43
CA LYS A 106 1.60 10.78 -12.94
C LYS A 106 2.65 9.67 -12.75
N GLY A 107 2.24 8.49 -12.30
CA GLY A 107 3.13 7.42 -11.84
C GLY A 107 3.64 7.66 -10.41
N LEU A 108 4.59 6.84 -9.99
CA LEU A 108 5.13 6.87 -8.62
C LEU A 108 6.17 7.98 -8.45
N ASP A 109 5.93 8.89 -7.51
CA ASP A 109 6.96 9.80 -7.01
C ASP A 109 7.83 9.07 -5.99
N LEU A 110 9.13 9.08 -6.23
CA LEU A 110 10.10 8.51 -5.28
C LEU A 110 10.62 9.62 -4.37
N PRO A 111 10.57 9.44 -3.04
CA PRO A 111 11.11 10.42 -2.12
C PRO A 111 12.65 10.48 -2.19
N ASP A 112 13.23 11.63 -1.85
CA ASP A 112 14.68 11.84 -1.91
C ASP A 112 15.47 10.84 -1.05
N PHE A 113 14.88 10.39 0.05
CA PHE A 113 15.48 9.41 0.98
C PHE A 113 15.34 7.94 0.52
N VAL A 114 14.82 7.65 -0.67
CA VAL A 114 14.61 6.28 -1.17
C VAL A 114 15.89 5.44 -1.24
N ASN A 115 17.05 6.06 -1.33
CA ASN A 115 18.33 5.34 -1.30
C ASN A 115 18.67 4.82 0.10
N ASP A 116 18.27 5.54 1.14
CA ASP A 116 18.51 5.17 2.54
C ASP A 116 17.45 4.19 3.05
N TYR A 117 16.23 4.25 2.48
CA TYR A 117 15.09 3.39 2.81
C TYR A 117 14.52 2.77 1.52
N PRO A 118 15.23 1.80 0.91
CA PRO A 118 14.89 1.32 -0.45
C PRO A 118 13.58 0.53 -0.54
N ALA A 119 13.16 -0.16 0.50
CA ALA A 119 11.91 -0.90 0.52
C ALA A 119 10.72 -0.04 0.93
N HIS A 120 9.51 -0.41 0.48
CA HIS A 120 8.27 0.16 1.02
C HIS A 120 7.14 -0.86 1.08
N LEU A 121 6.09 -0.55 1.83
CA LEU A 121 4.97 -1.45 2.07
C LEU A 121 3.62 -0.72 2.18
N HIS A 122 2.55 -1.53 1.98
CA HIS A 122 1.18 -1.24 2.41
C HIS A 122 0.67 -2.36 3.31
N ILE A 123 -0.07 -2.01 4.37
CA ILE A 123 -0.69 -2.97 5.28
C ILE A 123 -2.10 -2.53 5.63
N ASP A 124 -3.06 -3.41 5.41
CA ASP A 124 -4.46 -3.19 5.70
C ASP A 124 -5.09 -4.37 6.42
N LEU A 125 -5.82 -4.08 7.47
CA LEU A 125 -6.49 -5.08 8.30
C LEU A 125 -7.94 -4.67 8.55
N LEU A 126 -8.88 -5.53 8.18
CA LEU A 126 -10.27 -5.38 8.56
C LEU A 126 -10.42 -5.33 10.09
N PRO A 127 -11.48 -4.70 10.64
CA PRO A 127 -11.69 -4.60 12.08
C PRO A 127 -11.58 -5.94 12.82
N ILE A 128 -12.11 -7.01 12.23
CA ILE A 128 -12.06 -8.38 12.78
C ILE A 128 -10.63 -8.94 12.88
N ALA A 129 -9.71 -8.43 12.06
CA ALA A 129 -8.33 -8.88 11.97
C ALA A 129 -7.36 -8.06 12.84
N GLN A 130 -7.84 -7.05 13.56
CA GLN A 130 -7.03 -6.19 14.42
C GLN A 130 -6.64 -6.89 15.75
N GLY A 131 -6.12 -6.17 16.73
CA GLY A 131 -5.77 -6.77 18.03
C GLY A 131 -4.40 -7.45 18.05
N GLY A 132 -3.36 -6.71 17.61
CA GLY A 132 -1.96 -7.18 17.63
C GLY A 132 -1.50 -7.86 16.35
N ASN A 133 -2.39 -8.22 15.43
CA ASN A 133 -2.02 -8.84 14.17
C ASN A 133 -1.23 -7.89 13.24
N GLY A 134 -1.43 -6.58 13.34
CA GLY A 134 -0.62 -5.61 12.60
C GLY A 134 0.88 -5.79 12.86
N SER A 135 1.29 -5.89 14.14
CA SER A 135 2.69 -6.12 14.50
C SER A 135 3.19 -7.47 13.98
N ARG A 136 2.38 -8.53 14.07
CA ARG A 136 2.75 -9.85 13.53
C ARG A 136 2.95 -9.83 12.02
N MET A 137 2.10 -9.11 11.28
CA MET A 137 2.26 -8.95 9.83
C MET A 137 3.53 -8.15 9.50
N MET A 138 3.81 -7.08 10.25
CA MET A 138 5.06 -6.34 10.13
C MET A 138 6.26 -7.25 10.39
N ASP A 139 6.26 -8.08 11.46
CA ASP A 139 7.36 -8.99 11.78
C ASP A 139 7.64 -9.99 10.64
N VAL A 140 6.59 -10.55 10.03
CA VAL A 140 6.70 -11.47 8.88
C VAL A 140 7.33 -10.74 7.69
N PHE A 141 6.87 -9.54 7.39
CA PHE A 141 7.39 -8.73 6.28
C PHE A 141 8.84 -8.32 6.51
N MET A 142 9.19 -7.84 7.73
CA MET A 142 10.57 -7.50 8.09
C MET A 142 11.50 -8.71 7.97
N ALA A 143 11.05 -9.89 8.40
CA ALA A 143 11.84 -11.12 8.26
C ALA A 143 12.06 -11.49 6.79
N ALA A 144 11.08 -11.25 5.92
CA ALA A 144 11.24 -11.45 4.48
C ALA A 144 12.23 -10.44 3.87
N LEU A 145 12.14 -9.15 4.21
CA LEU A 145 13.08 -8.13 3.74
C LEU A 145 14.52 -8.43 4.17
N LYS A 146 14.73 -8.86 5.42
CA LYS A 146 16.07 -9.27 5.92
C LYS A 146 16.66 -10.41 5.09
N LYS A 147 15.85 -11.39 4.70
CA LYS A 147 16.30 -12.49 3.81
C LYS A 147 16.72 -11.98 2.42
N HIS A 148 16.16 -10.88 1.96
CA HIS A 148 16.56 -10.19 0.73
C HIS A 148 17.73 -9.23 0.90
N GLY A 149 18.31 -9.11 2.13
CA GLY A 149 19.44 -8.22 2.41
C GLY A 149 19.08 -6.74 2.39
N VAL A 150 17.82 -6.40 2.55
CA VAL A 150 17.33 -5.02 2.54
C VAL A 150 17.72 -4.33 3.85
N PRO A 151 18.37 -3.15 3.82
CA PRO A 151 18.86 -2.47 5.03
C PRO A 151 17.79 -1.70 5.77
N ALA A 152 16.79 -1.17 5.06
CA ALA A 152 15.77 -0.29 5.62
C ALA A 152 14.54 -0.22 4.73
N LEU A 153 13.43 0.24 5.31
CA LEU A 153 12.20 0.50 4.57
C LEU A 153 11.55 1.81 5.02
N HIS A 154 10.69 2.33 4.16
CA HIS A 154 9.80 3.44 4.48
C HIS A 154 8.34 3.06 4.24
N LEU A 155 7.45 3.90 4.73
CA LEU A 155 6.04 3.93 4.33
C LEU A 155 5.54 5.37 4.37
N GLU A 156 4.44 5.57 3.66
CA GLU A 156 3.71 6.83 3.61
C GLU A 156 2.35 6.67 4.26
N LEU A 157 1.91 7.70 5.00
CA LEU A 157 0.56 7.75 5.56
C LEU A 157 0.00 9.18 5.55
N SER A 158 -1.34 9.26 5.51
CA SER A 158 -2.03 10.53 5.65
C SER A 158 -1.80 11.14 7.05
N PRO A 159 -1.54 12.46 7.16
CA PRO A 159 -1.49 13.15 8.44
C PRO A 159 -2.77 13.02 9.29
N ALA A 160 -3.91 12.73 8.64
CA ALA A 160 -5.19 12.49 9.33
C ALA A 160 -5.29 11.08 9.95
N ASN A 161 -4.35 10.17 9.66
CA ASN A 161 -4.35 8.81 10.18
C ASN A 161 -3.51 8.68 11.47
N ASP A 162 -3.92 9.37 12.53
CA ASP A 162 -3.26 9.34 13.83
C ASP A 162 -3.10 7.92 14.39
N ARG A 163 -4.07 7.05 14.14
CA ARG A 163 -4.04 5.68 14.60
C ARG A 163 -2.88 4.90 13.97
N ALA A 164 -2.68 5.01 12.66
CA ALA A 164 -1.57 4.38 11.97
C ALA A 164 -0.23 4.98 12.41
N PHE A 165 -0.15 6.31 12.52
CA PHE A 165 1.05 6.98 13.02
C PHE A 165 1.49 6.44 14.38
N HIS A 166 0.59 6.37 15.34
CA HIS A 166 0.89 5.84 16.67
C HIS A 166 1.19 4.33 16.67
N PHE A 167 0.59 3.56 15.76
CA PHE A 167 0.92 2.15 15.58
C PHE A 167 2.37 1.99 15.10
N TYR A 168 2.79 2.69 14.06
CA TYR A 168 4.15 2.61 13.54
C TYR A 168 5.20 3.12 14.53
N LYS A 169 4.89 4.20 15.25
CA LYS A 169 5.77 4.69 16.34
C LYS A 169 5.97 3.62 17.42
N ARG A 170 4.93 2.95 17.87
CA ARG A 170 5.04 1.84 18.84
C ARG A 170 5.77 0.62 18.27
N TYR A 171 5.67 0.39 16.97
CA TYR A 171 6.40 -0.68 16.30
C TYR A 171 7.91 -0.40 16.20
N GLY A 172 8.33 0.83 16.41
CA GLY A 172 9.74 1.24 16.40
C GLY A 172 10.15 2.08 15.18
N MET A 173 9.19 2.46 14.33
CA MET A 173 9.46 3.36 13.21
C MET A 173 9.65 4.80 13.70
N HIS A 174 10.46 5.57 12.99
CA HIS A 174 10.64 7.00 13.22
C HIS A 174 10.10 7.81 12.03
N GLU A 175 9.74 9.05 12.28
CA GLU A 175 9.35 9.98 11.24
C GLU A 175 10.58 10.45 10.45
N ILE A 176 10.54 10.32 9.12
CA ILE A 176 11.58 10.79 8.22
C ILE A 176 11.26 12.22 7.78
N SER A 177 10.03 12.44 7.33
CA SER A 177 9.56 13.75 6.89
C SER A 177 8.05 13.91 7.06
N ARG A 178 7.61 15.17 7.07
CA ARG A 178 6.20 15.53 7.21
C ARG A 178 5.87 16.72 6.31
N GLY A 179 4.83 16.56 5.51
CA GLY A 179 4.28 17.58 4.62
C GLY A 179 2.80 17.30 4.37
N SER A 180 2.40 17.19 3.11
CA SER A 180 1.07 16.67 2.69
C SER A 180 0.86 15.22 3.13
N SER A 181 1.95 14.47 3.27
CA SER A 181 2.01 13.12 3.82
C SER A 181 3.05 13.03 4.93
N ILE A 182 2.96 11.99 5.76
CA ILE A 182 3.99 11.63 6.73
C ILE A 182 4.74 10.41 6.19
N TYR A 183 6.06 10.50 6.11
CA TYR A 183 6.91 9.35 5.82
C TYR A 183 7.55 8.83 7.09
N MET A 184 7.47 7.53 7.29
CA MET A 184 8.09 6.85 8.42
C MET A 184 9.07 5.79 7.93
N GLY A 185 10.17 5.62 8.66
CA GLY A 185 11.24 4.69 8.32
C GLY A 185 11.61 3.73 9.44
N LEU A 186 12.20 2.61 9.05
CA LEU A 186 12.78 1.61 9.95
C LEU A 186 14.04 1.02 9.33
N THR A 187 15.12 0.98 10.09
CA THR A 187 16.33 0.19 9.76
C THR A 187 16.14 -1.25 10.22
N LEU A 188 16.55 -2.24 9.42
CA LEU A 188 16.29 -3.67 9.61
C LEU A 188 17.44 -4.42 10.29
#